data_fa2e283c445f92c25df090d4f85df224
#
_entry.id   fa2e283c445f92c25df090d4f85df224
#
_cell.length_a   1.000
_cell.length_b   1.000
_cell.length_c   1.000
_cell.angle_alpha   90.00
_cell.angle_beta   90.00
_cell.angle_gamma   90.00
#
_symmetry.space_group_name_H-M   'P 1'
#
loop_
_entity.id
_entity.type
_entity.pdbx_description
1 polymer ?
#
loop_
_entity_poly.entity_id
_entity_poly.type
_entity_poly.pdbx_seq_one_letter_code
_entity_poly.pdbx_strand_id
1 'polypeptide(L)'
;MVEAIVLWNEPNNLSHWNFHLDPGWVRYAEMVKLSSQAIRLLNPRLPIVLGGVSSCDCDFLRTMANLGVLDHVDIVGVHGFPLDWNHWQITEWPDRIAEARAVSGKPIWVLEVGASSFGAEEVQEFGLNRTLQLLQGRVDRIHWYSLYDLPPTWPAETRHKEAEGSSYYRHYYLGLLHDDGTPKRAVRNFPRDGSVGFCQWFHFEDPRLDDAVAWMKDHGVRYLRTGLSWADAYRPNAKAWFDRMMNALEPFEVSLTLCFTPAHLGIEEHHTSPPRDPEHFAEFARWAVQRYALHDTENQNSEQTEGVATV
;
A
#
# COMPACT_ATOMS: atom_id res chain seq x y z
N MET A 1 15.00 -1.19 0.84
CA MET A 1 15.09 -0.35 -0.39
C MET A 1 13.70 -0.10 -0.95
N VAL A 2 13.40 1.13 -1.48
CA VAL A 2 12.09 1.40 -2.13
C VAL A 2 12.05 0.72 -3.50
N GLU A 3 11.16 -0.27 -3.66
CA GLU A 3 10.98 -0.98 -4.94
C GLU A 3 9.97 -0.29 -5.87
N ALA A 4 9.00 0.42 -5.32
CA ALA A 4 7.96 1.11 -6.07
C ALA A 4 7.30 2.23 -5.25
N ILE A 5 6.76 3.23 -5.95
CA ILE A 5 5.89 4.24 -5.35
C ILE A 5 4.44 3.92 -5.68
N VAL A 6 3.61 3.83 -4.64
CA VAL A 6 2.17 3.65 -4.76
C VAL A 6 1.50 5.03 -4.59
N LEU A 7 0.82 5.48 -5.63
CA LEU A 7 0.16 6.80 -5.63
C LEU A 7 -1.26 6.66 -5.08
N TRP A 8 -1.42 7.09 -3.84
CA TRP A 8 -2.63 7.05 -3.02
C TRP A 8 -2.99 5.64 -2.49
N ASN A 9 -4.08 5.58 -1.70
CA ASN A 9 -4.70 4.38 -1.17
C ASN A 9 -6.20 4.42 -1.42
N GLU A 10 -6.78 3.39 -2.02
CA GLU A 10 -8.21 3.20 -2.27
C GLU A 10 -8.95 4.46 -2.76
N PRO A 11 -8.57 5.06 -3.89
CA PRO A 11 -9.20 6.29 -4.38
C PRO A 11 -10.69 6.12 -4.73
N ASN A 12 -11.15 4.89 -4.91
CA ASN A 12 -12.55 4.55 -5.14
C ASN A 12 -13.34 4.24 -3.84
N ASN A 13 -12.71 4.40 -2.68
CA ASN A 13 -13.33 4.24 -1.36
C ASN A 13 -13.48 5.61 -0.68
N LEU A 14 -14.71 5.96 -0.30
CA LEU A 14 -15.02 7.25 0.29
C LEU A 14 -14.28 7.52 1.62
N SER A 15 -13.87 6.46 2.31
CA SER A 15 -13.05 6.56 3.53
C SER A 15 -11.59 6.97 3.27
N HIS A 16 -11.16 6.99 1.98
CA HIS A 16 -9.79 7.33 1.59
C HIS A 16 -9.71 8.48 0.59
N TRP A 17 -10.74 8.66 -0.24
CA TRP A 17 -10.86 9.76 -1.18
C TRP A 17 -12.31 10.23 -1.25
N ASN A 18 -12.57 11.49 -0.90
CA ASN A 18 -13.90 12.03 -0.97
C ASN A 18 -14.26 12.38 -2.43
N PHE A 19 -14.68 11.37 -3.19
CA PHE A 19 -15.05 11.54 -4.60
C PHE A 19 -16.35 12.36 -4.80
N HIS A 20 -17.09 12.71 -3.74
CA HIS A 20 -18.17 13.69 -3.85
C HIS A 20 -17.63 15.11 -4.11
N LEU A 21 -16.39 15.38 -3.68
CA LEU A 21 -15.67 16.62 -3.97
C LEU A 21 -14.87 16.56 -5.29
N ASP A 22 -14.79 15.38 -5.89
CA ASP A 22 -14.10 15.12 -7.16
C ASP A 22 -14.93 14.16 -8.03
N PRO A 23 -16.10 14.60 -8.51
CA PRO A 23 -16.96 13.77 -9.34
C PRO A 23 -16.21 13.31 -10.60
N GLY A 24 -16.16 11.98 -10.81
CA GLY A 24 -15.44 11.37 -11.94
C GLY A 24 -13.92 11.30 -11.80
N TRP A 25 -13.37 11.54 -10.62
CA TRP A 25 -11.94 11.44 -10.29
C TRP A 25 -11.00 12.28 -11.15
N VAL A 26 -11.45 13.44 -11.61
CA VAL A 26 -10.66 14.32 -12.50
C VAL A 26 -9.43 14.88 -11.79
N ARG A 27 -9.57 15.33 -10.52
CA ARG A 27 -8.44 15.80 -9.70
C ARG A 27 -7.49 14.67 -9.32
N TYR A 28 -8.03 13.50 -9.01
CA TYR A 28 -7.22 12.32 -8.76
C TYR A 28 -6.37 11.96 -9.98
N ALA A 29 -6.98 11.96 -11.16
CA ALA A 29 -6.28 11.68 -12.42
C ALA A 29 -5.15 12.69 -12.68
N GLU A 30 -5.42 13.99 -12.48
CA GLU A 30 -4.42 15.05 -12.62
C GLU A 30 -3.28 14.86 -11.61
N MET A 31 -3.60 14.61 -10.35
CA MET A 31 -2.63 14.34 -9.28
C MET A 31 -1.70 13.17 -9.61
N VAL A 32 -2.24 12.05 -10.10
CA VAL A 32 -1.43 10.89 -10.51
C VAL A 32 -0.51 11.23 -11.66
N LYS A 33 -1.00 11.97 -12.68
CA LYS A 33 -0.18 12.36 -13.84
C LYS A 33 0.97 13.28 -13.45
N LEU A 34 0.70 14.33 -12.67
CA LEU A 34 1.73 15.27 -12.18
C LEU A 34 2.76 14.57 -11.31
N SER A 35 2.30 13.70 -10.39
CA SER A 35 3.19 12.93 -9.53
C SER A 35 4.08 11.98 -10.33
N SER A 36 3.50 11.28 -11.30
CA SER A 36 4.25 10.41 -12.19
C SER A 36 5.34 11.17 -12.94
N GLN A 37 5.02 12.33 -13.51
CA GLN A 37 6.00 13.19 -14.20
C GLN A 37 7.12 13.63 -13.25
N ALA A 38 6.77 14.06 -12.03
CA ALA A 38 7.75 14.48 -11.04
C ALA A 38 8.69 13.35 -10.62
N ILE A 39 8.16 12.12 -10.45
CA ILE A 39 8.94 10.92 -10.13
C ILE A 39 9.86 10.53 -11.29
N ARG A 40 9.34 10.50 -12.53
CA ARG A 40 10.12 10.12 -13.73
C ARG A 40 11.29 11.04 -14.01
N LEU A 41 11.16 12.33 -13.69
CA LEU A 41 12.27 13.30 -13.82
C LEU A 41 13.44 12.96 -12.87
N LEU A 42 13.18 12.31 -11.73
CA LEU A 42 14.20 11.97 -10.74
C LEU A 42 14.73 10.55 -10.92
N ASN A 43 13.81 9.60 -11.10
CA ASN A 43 14.14 8.20 -11.29
C ASN A 43 13.19 7.57 -12.34
N PRO A 44 13.60 7.59 -13.62
CA PRO A 44 12.75 7.09 -14.72
C PRO A 44 12.51 5.58 -14.67
N ARG A 45 13.29 4.82 -13.88
CA ARG A 45 13.15 3.36 -13.74
C ARG A 45 12.35 2.92 -12.52
N LEU A 46 12.05 3.83 -11.60
CA LEU A 46 11.29 3.50 -10.39
C LEU A 46 9.84 3.16 -10.75
N PRO A 47 9.36 1.96 -10.47
CA PRO A 47 7.98 1.57 -10.76
C PRO A 47 6.97 2.46 -10.04
N ILE A 48 5.93 2.86 -10.78
CA ILE A 48 4.80 3.64 -10.25
C ILE A 48 3.56 2.75 -10.28
N VAL A 49 2.94 2.60 -9.12
CA VAL A 49 1.75 1.79 -8.93
C VAL A 49 0.55 2.70 -8.74
N LEU A 50 -0.51 2.47 -9.52
CA LEU A 50 -1.82 3.08 -9.24
C LEU A 50 -2.29 2.56 -7.88
N GLY A 51 -2.64 3.46 -6.96
CA GLY A 51 -3.00 3.13 -5.59
C GLY A 51 -4.04 2.02 -5.48
N GLY A 52 -3.94 1.16 -4.48
CA GLY A 52 -4.74 -0.04 -4.32
C GLY A 52 -6.23 0.19 -4.53
N VAL A 53 -6.76 -0.39 -5.60
CA VAL A 53 -8.18 -0.25 -5.96
C VAL A 53 -9.01 -1.15 -5.06
N SER A 54 -9.86 -0.53 -4.23
CA SER A 54 -10.72 -1.24 -3.28
C SER A 54 -11.63 -2.22 -4.00
N SER A 55 -11.76 -3.42 -3.45
CA SER A 55 -12.63 -4.48 -3.98
C SER A 55 -12.30 -4.93 -5.42
N CYS A 56 -11.08 -4.63 -5.91
CA CYS A 56 -10.67 -4.94 -7.29
C CYS A 56 -11.68 -4.41 -8.34
N ASP A 57 -12.08 -3.13 -8.19
CA ASP A 57 -13.13 -2.47 -8.97
C ASP A 57 -12.69 -2.17 -10.40
N CYS A 58 -13.17 -2.97 -11.37
CA CYS A 58 -12.85 -2.80 -12.78
C CYS A 58 -13.57 -1.61 -13.43
N ASP A 59 -14.67 -1.11 -12.90
CA ASP A 59 -15.35 0.10 -13.41
C ASP A 59 -14.54 1.36 -13.07
N PHE A 60 -13.95 1.39 -11.88
CA PHE A 60 -12.97 2.42 -11.56
C PHE A 60 -11.75 2.36 -12.49
N LEU A 61 -11.22 1.17 -12.78
CA LEU A 61 -10.09 1.01 -13.73
C LEU A 61 -10.45 1.48 -15.14
N ARG A 62 -11.67 1.24 -15.63
CA ARG A 62 -12.17 1.77 -16.92
C ARG A 62 -12.22 3.30 -16.89
N THR A 63 -12.64 3.88 -15.78
CA THR A 63 -12.62 5.34 -15.58
C THR A 63 -11.20 5.88 -15.65
N MET A 64 -10.24 5.24 -14.99
CA MET A 64 -8.81 5.63 -15.05
C MET A 64 -8.23 5.52 -16.45
N ALA A 65 -8.61 4.48 -17.20
CA ALA A 65 -8.23 4.33 -18.61
C ALA A 65 -8.77 5.49 -19.45
N ASN A 66 -10.05 5.81 -19.31
CA ASN A 66 -10.70 6.91 -20.05
C ASN A 66 -10.10 8.29 -19.72
N LEU A 67 -9.61 8.47 -18.49
CA LEU A 67 -8.91 9.68 -18.07
C LEU A 67 -7.42 9.68 -18.47
N GLY A 68 -6.91 8.63 -19.12
CA GLY A 68 -5.49 8.51 -19.52
C GLY A 68 -4.53 8.34 -18.36
N VAL A 69 -4.98 7.88 -17.19
CA VAL A 69 -4.13 7.67 -16.00
C VAL A 69 -3.23 6.46 -16.19
N LEU A 70 -3.73 5.42 -16.87
CA LEU A 70 -2.99 4.17 -17.02
C LEU A 70 -1.71 4.31 -17.85
N ASP A 71 -1.59 5.37 -18.68
CA ASP A 71 -0.36 5.67 -19.42
C ASP A 71 0.76 6.22 -18.52
N HIS A 72 0.42 6.65 -17.32
CA HIS A 72 1.34 7.27 -16.36
C HIS A 72 1.79 6.33 -15.24
N VAL A 73 1.28 5.09 -15.20
CA VAL A 73 1.62 4.08 -14.19
C VAL A 73 2.12 2.80 -14.85
N ASP A 74 2.94 2.05 -14.15
CA ASP A 74 3.51 0.79 -14.64
C ASP A 74 2.70 -0.42 -14.20
N ILE A 75 2.09 -0.32 -13.02
CA ILE A 75 1.44 -1.41 -12.30
C ILE A 75 0.10 -0.91 -11.77
N VAL A 76 -0.88 -1.80 -11.69
CA VAL A 76 -2.14 -1.54 -10.99
C VAL A 76 -2.16 -2.33 -9.69
N GLY A 77 -2.34 -1.60 -8.59
CA GLY A 77 -2.56 -2.16 -7.27
C GLY A 77 -4.03 -2.45 -7.01
N VAL A 78 -4.35 -3.61 -6.45
CA VAL A 78 -5.72 -3.97 -6.06
C VAL A 78 -5.79 -4.46 -4.63
N HIS A 79 -6.95 -4.29 -4.00
CA HIS A 79 -7.27 -4.80 -2.67
C HIS A 79 -8.45 -5.75 -2.72
N GLY A 80 -8.51 -6.68 -1.74
CA GLY A 80 -9.66 -7.54 -1.61
C GLY A 80 -9.75 -8.29 -0.27
N PHE A 81 -10.93 -8.26 0.30
CA PHE A 81 -11.28 -8.90 1.59
C PHE A 81 -12.59 -9.68 1.45
N PRO A 82 -12.59 -10.76 0.65
CA PRO A 82 -13.82 -11.46 0.26
C PRO A 82 -14.48 -12.22 1.42
N LEU A 83 -13.80 -12.46 2.53
CA LEU A 83 -14.38 -13.10 3.73
C LEU A 83 -14.91 -12.07 4.74
N ASP A 84 -14.70 -10.77 4.49
CA ASP A 84 -15.04 -9.72 5.46
C ASP A 84 -16.09 -8.75 4.92
N TRP A 85 -15.75 -7.90 3.98
CA TRP A 85 -16.66 -6.84 3.50
C TRP A 85 -16.82 -6.72 1.98
N ASN A 86 -16.07 -7.50 1.20
CA ASN A 86 -16.34 -7.54 -0.24
C ASN A 86 -17.57 -8.39 -0.55
N HIS A 87 -18.36 -7.98 -1.56
CA HIS A 87 -19.59 -8.65 -1.96
C HIS A 87 -19.36 -9.77 -2.99
N TRP A 88 -18.11 -10.27 -3.12
CA TRP A 88 -17.75 -11.37 -4.00
C TRP A 88 -17.05 -12.48 -3.23
N GLN A 89 -17.05 -13.69 -3.81
CA GLN A 89 -16.52 -14.87 -3.12
C GLN A 89 -15.01 -14.98 -3.29
N ILE A 90 -14.31 -15.53 -2.29
CA ILE A 90 -12.86 -15.75 -2.34
C ILE A 90 -12.41 -16.53 -3.58
N THR A 91 -13.26 -17.42 -4.11
CA THR A 91 -13.00 -18.20 -5.32
C THR A 91 -12.98 -17.38 -6.61
N GLU A 92 -13.48 -16.15 -6.58
CA GLU A 92 -13.49 -15.24 -7.74
C GLU A 92 -12.14 -14.52 -7.94
N TRP A 93 -11.18 -14.63 -7.03
CA TRP A 93 -9.89 -13.97 -7.16
C TRP A 93 -9.24 -14.12 -8.55
N PRO A 94 -9.12 -15.34 -9.15
CA PRO A 94 -8.49 -15.49 -10.46
C PRO A 94 -9.18 -14.70 -11.56
N ASP A 95 -10.52 -14.67 -11.56
CA ASP A 95 -11.32 -13.99 -12.57
C ASP A 95 -11.20 -12.47 -12.42
N ARG A 96 -11.21 -11.96 -11.19
CA ARG A 96 -11.03 -10.54 -10.91
C ARG A 96 -9.65 -10.03 -11.31
N ILE A 97 -8.59 -10.80 -11.02
CA ILE A 97 -7.24 -10.46 -11.48
C ILE A 97 -7.15 -10.47 -13.01
N ALA A 98 -7.78 -11.47 -13.66
CA ALA A 98 -7.80 -11.56 -15.13
C ALA A 98 -8.55 -10.37 -15.74
N GLU A 99 -9.71 -9.98 -15.19
CA GLU A 99 -10.47 -8.82 -15.64
C GLU A 99 -9.70 -7.51 -15.44
N ALA A 100 -9.13 -7.30 -14.24
CA ALA A 100 -8.33 -6.10 -13.95
C ALA A 100 -7.15 -5.96 -14.92
N ARG A 101 -6.47 -7.07 -15.24
CA ARG A 101 -5.38 -7.10 -16.21
C ARG A 101 -5.89 -6.80 -17.62
N ALA A 102 -7.03 -7.37 -18.02
CA ALA A 102 -7.62 -7.13 -19.35
C ALA A 102 -8.05 -5.66 -19.53
N VAL A 103 -8.63 -5.05 -18.49
CA VAL A 103 -9.06 -3.64 -18.52
C VAL A 103 -7.88 -2.69 -18.52
N SER A 104 -6.87 -2.94 -17.69
CA SER A 104 -5.76 -2.02 -17.52
C SER A 104 -4.60 -2.20 -18.50
N GLY A 105 -4.42 -3.40 -19.05
CA GLY A 105 -3.24 -3.76 -19.82
C GLY A 105 -1.94 -3.79 -18.98
N LYS A 106 -2.03 -3.78 -17.65
CA LYS A 106 -0.89 -3.66 -16.74
C LYS A 106 -0.70 -4.92 -15.89
N PRO A 107 0.51 -5.15 -15.37
CA PRO A 107 0.75 -6.07 -14.27
C PRO A 107 -0.13 -5.70 -13.06
N ILE A 108 -0.64 -6.72 -12.35
CA ILE A 108 -1.48 -6.52 -11.17
C ILE A 108 -0.71 -6.96 -9.93
N TRP A 109 -0.63 -6.07 -8.94
CA TRP A 109 -0.15 -6.37 -7.62
C TRP A 109 -1.32 -6.38 -6.63
N VAL A 110 -1.39 -7.39 -5.77
CA VAL A 110 -2.33 -7.40 -4.64
C VAL A 110 -1.64 -6.71 -3.47
N LEU A 111 -2.02 -5.45 -3.23
CA LEU A 111 -1.40 -4.58 -2.23
C LEU A 111 -2.00 -4.74 -0.84
N GLU A 112 -3.24 -5.19 -0.78
CA GLU A 112 -3.90 -5.60 0.47
C GLU A 112 -4.82 -6.78 0.21
N VAL A 113 -4.61 -7.82 0.98
CA VAL A 113 -5.52 -8.96 1.10
C VAL A 113 -5.46 -9.49 2.52
N GLY A 114 -6.58 -9.88 3.05
CA GLY A 114 -6.65 -10.39 4.41
C GLY A 114 -7.92 -11.17 4.67
N ALA A 115 -7.97 -11.73 5.85
CA ALA A 115 -9.15 -12.31 6.46
C ALA A 115 -9.09 -12.05 7.97
N SER A 116 -10.19 -11.60 8.55
CA SER A 116 -10.28 -11.33 9.98
C SER A 116 -10.36 -12.63 10.78
N SER A 117 -9.68 -12.66 11.92
CA SER A 117 -9.84 -13.72 12.93
C SER A 117 -10.99 -13.45 13.90
N PHE A 118 -11.80 -12.40 13.67
CA PHE A 118 -12.93 -12.07 14.51
C PHE A 118 -13.91 -13.25 14.63
N GLY A 119 -14.06 -13.75 15.84
CA GLY A 119 -14.90 -14.92 16.16
C GLY A 119 -14.20 -16.27 16.03
N ALA A 120 -13.24 -16.45 15.11
CA ALA A 120 -12.47 -17.69 14.96
C ALA A 120 -11.19 -17.51 14.15
N GLU A 121 -10.04 -17.88 14.72
CA GLU A 121 -8.75 -17.84 14.02
C GLU A 121 -8.69 -18.83 12.83
N GLU A 122 -9.48 -19.89 12.86
CA GLU A 122 -9.62 -20.87 11.78
C GLU A 122 -10.10 -20.23 10.48
N VAL A 123 -10.94 -19.20 10.56
CA VAL A 123 -11.40 -18.44 9.37
C VAL A 123 -10.23 -17.68 8.74
N GLN A 124 -9.37 -17.05 9.54
CA GLN A 124 -8.19 -16.39 9.05
C GLN A 124 -7.19 -17.36 8.43
N GLU A 125 -6.95 -18.51 9.10
CA GLU A 125 -6.08 -19.57 8.59
C GLU A 125 -6.59 -20.12 7.25
N PHE A 126 -7.89 -20.38 7.11
CA PHE A 126 -8.52 -20.77 5.84
C PHE A 126 -8.35 -19.65 4.78
N GLY A 127 -8.63 -18.40 5.15
CA GLY A 127 -8.53 -17.25 4.28
C GLY A 127 -7.13 -17.07 3.71
N LEU A 128 -6.08 -17.18 4.55
CA LEU A 128 -4.69 -17.11 4.14
C LEU A 128 -4.38 -18.23 3.12
N ASN A 129 -4.61 -19.48 3.49
CA ASN A 129 -4.30 -20.63 2.65
C ASN A 129 -5.01 -20.56 1.30
N ARG A 130 -6.30 -20.23 1.33
CA ARG A 130 -7.12 -20.18 0.11
C ARG A 130 -6.72 -19.03 -0.80
N THR A 131 -6.46 -17.86 -0.24
CA THR A 131 -5.98 -16.70 -1.01
C THR A 131 -4.66 -17.00 -1.70
N LEU A 132 -3.68 -17.55 -0.97
CA LEU A 132 -2.38 -17.88 -1.55
C LEU A 132 -2.51 -18.93 -2.66
N GLN A 133 -3.31 -19.98 -2.46
CA GLN A 133 -3.58 -20.98 -3.50
C GLN A 133 -4.15 -20.37 -4.78
N LEU A 134 -4.99 -19.32 -4.65
CA LEU A 134 -5.66 -18.69 -5.78
C LEU A 134 -4.81 -17.62 -6.47
N LEU A 135 -3.91 -16.95 -5.76
CA LEU A 135 -3.15 -15.80 -6.27
C LEU A 135 -1.71 -16.14 -6.67
N GLN A 136 -1.07 -17.13 -6.03
CA GLN A 136 0.32 -17.50 -6.36
C GLN A 136 0.46 -17.86 -7.84
N GLY A 137 1.48 -17.28 -8.48
CA GLY A 137 1.75 -17.44 -9.92
C GLY A 137 0.80 -16.65 -10.84
N ARG A 138 -0.16 -15.90 -10.30
CA ARG A 138 -1.05 -15.02 -11.08
C ARG A 138 -0.72 -13.54 -10.95
N VAL A 139 -0.08 -13.17 -9.86
CA VAL A 139 0.37 -11.80 -9.58
C VAL A 139 1.81 -11.80 -9.11
N ASP A 140 2.52 -10.68 -9.30
CA ASP A 140 3.94 -10.58 -8.94
C ASP A 140 4.16 -10.20 -7.48
N ARG A 141 3.17 -9.61 -6.82
CA ARG A 141 3.21 -9.21 -5.42
C ARG A 141 1.88 -9.53 -4.75
N ILE A 142 1.99 -10.08 -3.53
CA ILE A 142 0.88 -10.30 -2.59
C ILE A 142 1.34 -9.74 -1.25
N HIS A 143 0.58 -8.78 -0.72
CA HIS A 143 0.81 -8.23 0.63
C HIS A 143 -0.37 -8.57 1.52
N TRP A 144 -0.09 -9.35 2.58
CA TRP A 144 -1.10 -9.68 3.59
C TRP A 144 -1.34 -8.50 4.52
N TYR A 145 -2.57 -8.14 4.72
CA TYR A 145 -3.00 -7.11 5.66
C TYR A 145 -3.56 -7.79 6.91
N SER A 146 -2.88 -7.76 8.06
CA SER A 146 -1.64 -7.07 8.38
C SER A 146 -0.73 -7.95 9.28
N LEU A 147 0.36 -7.39 9.79
CA LEU A 147 1.21 -8.10 10.75
C LEU A 147 0.54 -8.12 12.13
N TYR A 148 0.14 -6.95 12.66
CA TYR A 148 -0.51 -6.81 13.96
C TYR A 148 -1.99 -6.52 13.84
N ASP A 149 -2.76 -6.98 14.82
CA ASP A 149 -4.10 -6.47 15.09
C ASP A 149 -4.04 -4.96 15.42
N LEU A 150 -5.13 -4.26 15.16
CA LEU A 150 -5.27 -2.89 15.63
C LEU A 150 -5.52 -2.90 17.15
N PRO A 151 -4.87 -2.01 17.91
CA PRO A 151 -5.14 -1.92 19.34
C PRO A 151 -6.61 -1.53 19.58
N PRO A 152 -7.25 -2.05 20.65
CA PRO A 152 -8.65 -1.76 20.98
C PRO A 152 -8.93 -0.26 21.20
N THR A 153 -7.87 0.50 21.50
CA THR A 153 -7.92 1.96 21.68
C THR A 153 -7.85 2.73 20.36
N TRP A 154 -7.68 2.05 19.23
CA TRP A 154 -7.62 2.68 17.92
C TRP A 154 -8.95 3.40 17.62
N PRO A 155 -8.95 4.73 17.46
CA PRO A 155 -10.15 5.42 17.06
C PRO A 155 -10.41 5.07 15.59
N ALA A 156 -11.49 4.37 15.31
CA ALA A 156 -11.96 4.20 13.95
C ALA A 156 -12.59 5.53 13.49
N GLU A 157 -11.74 6.50 13.23
CA GLU A 157 -12.12 7.79 12.64
C GLU A 157 -12.36 7.62 11.14
N THR A 158 -13.36 6.83 10.79
CA THR A 158 -13.90 6.91 9.43
C THR A 158 -14.94 8.02 9.41
N ARG A 159 -14.89 8.87 8.39
CA ARG A 159 -15.90 9.94 8.15
C ARG A 159 -17.31 9.36 7.99
N HIS A 160 -17.38 8.12 7.57
CA HIS A 160 -18.56 7.30 7.55
C HIS A 160 -18.49 6.41 8.77
N LYS A 161 -19.42 6.59 9.71
CA LYS A 161 -19.67 5.57 10.73
C LYS A 161 -19.94 4.27 9.97
N GLU A 162 -18.92 3.47 9.81
CA GLU A 162 -19.13 2.09 9.40
C GLU A 162 -20.16 1.54 10.37
N ALA A 163 -21.20 0.94 9.81
CA ALA A 163 -22.35 0.53 10.60
C ALA A 163 -21.86 -0.29 11.79
N GLU A 164 -22.29 0.06 12.98
CA GLU A 164 -22.10 -0.74 14.17
C GLU A 164 -22.50 -2.17 13.84
N GLY A 165 -21.54 -3.08 13.77
CA GLY A 165 -21.77 -4.44 13.38
C GLY A 165 -20.49 -5.26 13.26
N SER A 166 -20.62 -6.52 12.88
CA SER A 166 -19.49 -7.44 12.77
C SER A 166 -18.40 -6.96 11.81
N SER A 167 -18.75 -6.22 10.75
CA SER A 167 -17.78 -5.68 9.78
C SER A 167 -16.85 -4.65 10.41
N TYR A 168 -17.35 -3.80 11.30
CA TYR A 168 -16.54 -2.85 12.05
C TYR A 168 -15.52 -3.57 12.94
N TYR A 169 -15.98 -4.53 13.72
CA TYR A 169 -15.10 -5.26 14.64
C TYR A 169 -14.10 -6.15 13.90
N ARG A 170 -14.43 -6.65 12.72
CA ARG A 170 -13.52 -7.45 11.89
C ARG A 170 -12.24 -6.72 11.55
N HIS A 171 -12.28 -5.40 11.36
CA HIS A 171 -11.13 -4.57 11.03
C HIS A 171 -10.01 -4.66 12.09
N TYR A 172 -10.38 -4.82 13.37
CA TYR A 172 -9.40 -4.91 14.46
C TYR A 172 -8.60 -6.21 14.48
N TYR A 173 -9.05 -7.27 13.79
CA TYR A 173 -8.52 -8.62 13.91
C TYR A 173 -7.91 -9.17 12.62
N LEU A 174 -7.34 -8.31 11.78
CA LEU A 174 -6.73 -8.70 10.51
C LEU A 174 -5.26 -9.10 10.63
N GLY A 175 -4.59 -8.75 11.73
CA GLY A 175 -3.22 -9.11 12.01
C GLY A 175 -2.99 -10.62 12.07
N LEU A 176 -1.81 -11.08 11.70
CA LEU A 176 -1.35 -12.44 12.01
C LEU A 176 -0.83 -12.57 13.45
N LEU A 177 -0.51 -11.43 14.05
CA LEU A 177 -0.21 -11.31 15.47
C LEU A 177 -1.35 -10.56 16.15
N HIS A 178 -1.62 -10.93 17.39
CA HIS A 178 -2.45 -10.13 18.27
C HIS A 178 -1.82 -8.77 18.53
N ASP A 179 -2.55 -7.84 19.10
CA ASP A 179 -2.10 -6.51 19.49
C ASP A 179 -0.86 -6.55 20.41
N ASP A 180 -0.77 -7.55 21.28
CA ASP A 180 0.36 -7.78 22.19
C ASP A 180 1.57 -8.50 21.53
N GLY A 181 1.50 -8.79 20.24
CA GLY A 181 2.54 -9.49 19.48
C GLY A 181 2.49 -11.02 19.56
N THR A 182 1.55 -11.60 20.27
CA THR A 182 1.42 -13.07 20.32
C THR A 182 0.91 -13.61 18.98
N PRO A 183 1.49 -14.73 18.47
CA PRO A 183 1.14 -15.25 17.16
C PRO A 183 -0.21 -15.96 17.15
N LYS A 184 -1.01 -15.70 16.11
CA LYS A 184 -2.23 -16.44 15.81
C LYS A 184 -1.94 -17.72 15.03
N ARG A 185 -2.93 -18.58 14.91
CA ARG A 185 -2.81 -19.89 14.22
C ARG A 185 -2.30 -19.76 12.79
N ALA A 186 -2.75 -18.77 12.05
CA ALA A 186 -2.42 -18.55 10.65
C ALA A 186 -0.91 -18.30 10.41
N VAL A 187 -0.15 -17.83 11.41
CA VAL A 187 1.31 -17.61 11.31
C VAL A 187 2.07 -18.83 10.84
N ARG A 188 1.67 -20.03 11.27
CA ARG A 188 2.36 -21.29 10.89
C ARG A 188 2.28 -21.61 9.40
N ASN A 189 1.28 -21.04 8.71
CA ASN A 189 1.02 -21.25 7.29
C ASN A 189 1.53 -20.09 6.43
N PHE A 190 2.06 -19.03 7.06
CA PHE A 190 2.64 -17.91 6.33
C PHE A 190 3.94 -18.34 5.63
N PRO A 191 4.10 -18.09 4.30
CA PRO A 191 5.29 -18.49 3.56
C PRO A 191 6.55 -17.80 4.09
N ARG A 192 7.62 -18.57 4.29
CA ARG A 192 8.93 -18.05 4.74
C ARG A 192 9.95 -17.95 3.61
N ASP A 193 9.52 -18.15 2.39
CA ASP A 193 10.34 -18.11 1.16
C ASP A 193 10.40 -16.71 0.52
N GLY A 194 9.80 -15.72 1.16
CA GLY A 194 9.73 -14.36 0.67
C GLY A 194 8.73 -14.15 -0.48
N SER A 195 7.89 -15.13 -0.79
CA SER A 195 6.89 -15.01 -1.87
C SER A 195 5.70 -14.11 -1.53
N VAL A 196 5.46 -13.90 -0.24
CA VAL A 196 4.37 -13.06 0.29
C VAL A 196 4.96 -12.01 1.23
N GLY A 197 4.52 -10.77 1.05
CA GLY A 197 4.88 -9.65 1.90
C GLY A 197 3.77 -9.29 2.87
N PHE A 198 4.00 -8.23 3.63
CA PHE A 198 3.01 -7.61 4.48
C PHE A 198 2.61 -6.24 3.97
N CYS A 199 1.34 -5.88 4.16
CA CYS A 199 0.91 -4.50 4.25
C CYS A 199 0.83 -4.15 5.73
N GLN A 200 1.78 -3.36 6.22
CA GLN A 200 1.81 -2.89 7.59
C GLN A 200 2.04 -1.39 7.63
N TRP A 201 1.06 -0.66 8.12
CA TRP A 201 1.19 0.76 8.41
C TRP A 201 1.85 0.94 9.77
N PHE A 202 2.85 1.80 9.82
CA PHE A 202 3.43 2.28 11.05
C PHE A 202 2.88 3.67 11.32
N HIS A 203 2.20 3.82 12.45
CA HIS A 203 1.68 5.12 12.86
C HIS A 203 2.82 6.05 13.22
N PHE A 204 2.52 7.33 13.30
CA PHE A 204 3.52 8.32 13.67
C PHE A 204 4.14 7.96 15.03
N GLU A 205 5.47 7.74 15.05
CA GLU A 205 6.24 7.29 16.22
C GLU A 205 5.79 5.93 16.79
N ASP A 206 5.33 5.01 15.93
CA ASP A 206 4.87 3.67 16.33
C ASP A 206 5.96 2.93 17.12
N PRO A 207 5.71 2.57 18.38
CA PRO A 207 6.70 1.89 19.23
C PRO A 207 6.98 0.47 18.78
N ARG A 208 6.13 -0.14 17.95
CA ARG A 208 6.27 -1.53 17.48
C ARG A 208 7.16 -1.67 16.24
N LEU A 209 7.70 -0.57 15.70
CA LEU A 209 8.50 -0.61 14.47
C LEU A 209 9.65 -1.61 14.54
N ASP A 210 10.46 -1.55 15.59
CA ASP A 210 11.66 -2.40 15.72
C ASP A 210 11.29 -3.88 15.92
N ASP A 211 10.27 -4.17 16.71
CA ASP A 211 9.74 -5.53 16.92
C ASP A 211 9.13 -6.10 15.64
N ALA A 212 8.41 -5.29 14.88
CA ALA A 212 7.87 -5.68 13.57
C ALA A 212 8.99 -6.04 12.58
N VAL A 213 10.02 -5.21 12.51
CA VAL A 213 11.20 -5.46 11.66
C VAL A 213 11.89 -6.75 12.05
N ALA A 214 12.15 -6.96 13.33
CA ALA A 214 12.78 -8.18 13.83
C ALA A 214 11.94 -9.41 13.47
N TRP A 215 10.65 -9.37 13.75
CA TRP A 215 9.73 -10.48 13.44
C TRP A 215 9.70 -10.82 11.95
N MET A 216 9.54 -9.80 11.09
CA MET A 216 9.49 -10.00 9.63
C MET A 216 10.78 -10.60 9.09
N LYS A 217 11.95 -10.16 9.57
CA LYS A 217 13.26 -10.75 9.21
C LYS A 217 13.37 -12.22 9.61
N ASP A 218 12.98 -12.55 10.83
CA ASP A 218 13.04 -13.94 11.37
C ASP A 218 12.08 -14.88 10.61
N HIS A 219 11.05 -14.32 9.94
CA HIS A 219 10.08 -15.07 9.16
C HIS A 219 10.33 -15.04 7.65
N GLY A 220 11.49 -14.52 7.21
CA GLY A 220 11.88 -14.53 5.80
C GLY A 220 11.04 -13.61 4.91
N VAL A 221 10.40 -12.59 5.47
CA VAL A 221 9.65 -11.59 4.72
C VAL A 221 10.62 -10.78 3.86
N ARG A 222 10.28 -10.63 2.59
CA ARG A 222 11.05 -9.85 1.62
C ARG A 222 10.35 -8.55 1.24
N TYR A 223 9.05 -8.60 1.03
CA TYR A 223 8.26 -7.49 0.53
C TYR A 223 7.45 -6.84 1.64
N LEU A 224 7.45 -5.52 1.67
CA LEU A 224 6.66 -4.74 2.61
C LEU A 224 5.95 -3.60 1.89
N ARG A 225 4.66 -3.46 2.09
CA ARG A 225 3.94 -2.25 1.76
C ARG A 225 3.68 -1.45 3.02
N THR A 226 4.12 -0.22 3.03
CA THR A 226 3.84 0.77 4.09
C THR A 226 3.57 2.13 3.46
N GLY A 227 3.38 3.17 4.27
CA GLY A 227 3.07 4.48 3.74
C GLY A 227 3.74 5.64 4.45
N LEU A 228 3.90 6.72 3.71
CA LEU A 228 4.15 8.06 4.23
C LEU A 228 2.85 8.87 4.10
N SER A 229 2.29 9.24 5.24
CA SER A 229 1.15 10.15 5.29
C SER A 229 1.60 11.57 4.96
N TRP A 230 1.11 12.12 3.84
CA TRP A 230 1.36 13.51 3.50
C TRP A 230 0.82 14.47 4.57
N ALA A 231 -0.32 14.13 5.16
CA ALA A 231 -0.86 14.88 6.30
C ALA A 231 0.09 14.92 7.49
N ASP A 232 0.76 13.80 7.79
CA ASP A 232 1.71 13.71 8.89
C ASP A 232 3.04 14.43 8.60
N ALA A 233 3.38 14.68 7.33
CA ALA A 233 4.60 15.40 6.96
C ALA A 233 4.69 16.82 7.55
N TYR A 234 3.58 17.37 8.00
CA TYR A 234 3.48 18.68 8.64
C TYR A 234 3.54 18.62 10.19
N ARG A 235 3.63 17.43 10.77
CA ARG A 235 3.80 17.27 12.22
C ARG A 235 5.22 17.69 12.66
N PRO A 236 5.40 18.16 13.90
CA PRO A 236 6.73 18.28 14.48
C PRO A 236 7.49 16.95 14.38
N ASN A 237 8.77 16.98 14.05
CA ASN A 237 9.65 15.80 13.90
C ASN A 237 9.26 14.80 12.78
N ALA A 238 8.32 15.13 11.90
CA ALA A 238 7.85 14.22 10.85
C ALA A 238 9.00 13.64 10.01
N LYS A 239 9.93 14.49 9.57
CA LYS A 239 11.09 14.05 8.78
C LYS A 239 11.97 13.06 9.55
N ALA A 240 12.25 13.34 10.82
CA ALA A 240 13.05 12.46 11.66
C ALA A 240 12.36 11.09 11.87
N TRP A 241 11.04 11.09 12.03
CA TRP A 241 10.26 9.86 12.10
C TRP A 241 10.31 9.07 10.79
N PHE A 242 10.06 9.72 9.67
CA PHE A 242 10.11 9.05 8.36
C PHE A 242 11.50 8.48 8.07
N ASP A 243 12.57 9.22 8.40
CA ASP A 243 13.94 8.72 8.27
C ASP A 243 14.21 7.50 9.14
N ARG A 244 13.80 7.55 10.41
CA ARG A 244 13.92 6.40 11.32
C ARG A 244 13.19 5.18 10.77
N MET A 245 11.93 5.37 10.34
CA MET A 245 11.13 4.28 9.78
C MET A 245 11.79 3.70 8.52
N MET A 246 12.13 4.52 7.55
CA MET A 246 12.72 4.04 6.29
C MET A 246 14.09 3.38 6.50
N ASN A 247 14.92 3.88 7.45
CA ASN A 247 16.17 3.23 7.83
C ASN A 247 15.94 1.86 8.48
N ALA A 248 14.94 1.73 9.35
CA ALA A 248 14.60 0.44 9.97
C ALA A 248 14.08 -0.57 8.93
N LEU A 249 13.44 -0.09 7.85
CA LEU A 249 12.86 -0.91 6.77
C LEU A 249 13.85 -1.22 5.64
N GLU A 250 15.11 -0.77 5.73
CA GLU A 250 16.15 -1.03 4.72
C GLU A 250 16.27 -2.51 4.31
N PRO A 251 16.12 -3.50 5.21
CA PRO A 251 16.22 -4.92 4.84
C PRO A 251 15.14 -5.42 3.88
N PHE A 252 14.08 -4.64 3.63
CA PHE A 252 12.94 -5.06 2.81
C PHE A 252 12.88 -4.33 1.48
N GLU A 253 12.23 -4.95 0.49
CA GLU A 253 11.77 -4.30 -0.72
C GLU A 253 10.43 -3.60 -0.40
N VAL A 254 10.45 -2.27 -0.38
CA VAL A 254 9.34 -1.47 0.13
C VAL A 254 8.51 -0.88 -1.01
N SER A 255 7.25 -1.28 -1.10
CA SER A 255 6.23 -0.57 -1.88
C SER A 255 5.71 0.60 -1.05
N LEU A 256 6.22 1.82 -1.34
CA LEU A 256 5.96 3.00 -0.53
C LEU A 256 4.72 3.74 -0.99
N THR A 257 3.65 3.70 -0.19
CA THR A 257 2.39 4.40 -0.47
C THR A 257 2.46 5.85 0.01
N LEU A 258 2.12 6.78 -0.87
CA LEU A 258 1.98 8.20 -0.56
C LEU A 258 0.50 8.57 -0.58
N CYS A 259 -0.05 9.08 0.52
CA CYS A 259 -1.48 9.41 0.61
C CYS A 259 -1.80 10.40 1.74
N PHE A 260 -3.08 10.75 1.83
CA PHE A 260 -3.70 11.59 2.85
C PHE A 260 -3.35 13.08 2.74
N THR A 261 -4.35 13.86 2.38
CA THR A 261 -4.20 15.32 2.20
C THR A 261 -4.06 16.03 3.55
N PRO A 262 -3.08 16.90 3.73
CA PRO A 262 -3.05 17.81 4.89
C PRO A 262 -4.32 18.67 4.91
N ALA A 263 -4.91 18.86 6.09
CA ALA A 263 -6.19 19.57 6.25
C ALA A 263 -6.19 20.96 5.56
N HIS A 264 -5.10 21.72 5.70
CA HIS A 264 -4.98 23.07 5.12
C HIS A 264 -4.80 23.09 3.59
N LEU A 265 -4.46 21.96 2.95
CA LEU A 265 -4.31 21.82 1.50
C LEU A 265 -5.52 21.16 0.82
N GLY A 266 -6.43 20.58 1.60
CA GLY A 266 -7.64 19.95 1.09
C GLY A 266 -8.72 20.95 0.67
N ILE A 267 -9.63 20.53 -0.20
CA ILE A 267 -10.87 21.29 -0.48
C ILE A 267 -11.68 21.46 0.81
N GLU A 268 -11.72 20.39 1.63
CA GLU A 268 -12.23 20.39 3.00
C GLU A 268 -11.10 20.04 3.99
N GLU A 269 -11.25 20.41 5.26
CA GLU A 269 -10.28 20.14 6.32
C GLU A 269 -10.36 18.68 6.81
N HIS A 270 -10.10 17.74 5.89
CA HIS A 270 -10.09 16.31 6.20
C HIS A 270 -9.04 15.57 5.33
N HIS A 271 -8.38 14.56 5.88
CA HIS A 271 -7.30 13.84 5.21
C HIS A 271 -7.75 13.05 3.96
N THR A 272 -9.04 12.74 3.82
CA THR A 272 -9.62 12.12 2.62
C THR A 272 -10.05 13.12 1.56
N SER A 273 -9.94 14.42 1.86
CA SER A 273 -10.29 15.48 0.89
C SER A 273 -9.33 15.45 -0.30
N PRO A 274 -9.80 15.59 -1.54
CA PRO A 274 -8.93 15.95 -2.65
C PRO A 274 -8.13 17.23 -2.34
N PRO A 275 -6.87 17.33 -2.75
CA PRO A 275 -6.13 18.58 -2.61
C PRO A 275 -6.75 19.68 -3.48
N ARG A 276 -6.68 20.94 -3.03
CA ARG A 276 -7.09 22.09 -3.84
C ARG A 276 -6.26 22.22 -5.09
N ASP A 277 -4.96 21.96 -4.95
CA ASP A 277 -3.98 21.95 -6.03
C ASP A 277 -3.27 20.60 -6.05
N PRO A 278 -3.47 19.78 -7.09
CA PRO A 278 -2.80 18.49 -7.23
C PRO A 278 -1.28 18.57 -7.30
N GLU A 279 -0.71 19.72 -7.70
CA GLU A 279 0.75 19.91 -7.80
C GLU A 279 1.44 19.79 -6.43
N HIS A 280 0.80 20.21 -5.35
CA HIS A 280 1.33 20.05 -3.99
C HIS A 280 1.59 18.58 -3.63
N PHE A 281 0.74 17.66 -4.08
CA PHE A 281 0.98 16.23 -3.88
C PHE A 281 2.14 15.72 -4.75
N ALA A 282 2.26 16.22 -5.98
CA ALA A 282 3.41 15.90 -6.84
C ALA A 282 4.73 16.39 -6.25
N GLU A 283 4.74 17.55 -5.57
CA GLU A 283 5.89 18.04 -4.82
C GLU A 283 6.25 17.12 -3.65
N PHE A 284 5.25 16.64 -2.89
CA PHE A 284 5.46 15.66 -1.83
C PHE A 284 6.01 14.34 -2.39
N ALA A 285 5.47 13.85 -3.50
CA ALA A 285 5.99 12.65 -4.17
C ALA A 285 7.43 12.83 -4.63
N ARG A 286 7.76 13.98 -5.21
CA ARG A 286 9.13 14.36 -5.58
C ARG A 286 10.06 14.31 -4.38
N TRP A 287 9.67 14.95 -3.27
CA TRP A 287 10.45 14.96 -2.03
C TRP A 287 10.70 13.54 -1.49
N ALA A 288 9.67 12.70 -1.47
CA ALA A 288 9.79 11.32 -0.98
C ALA A 288 10.77 10.49 -1.82
N VAL A 289 10.70 10.62 -3.15
CA VAL A 289 11.62 9.92 -4.06
C VAL A 289 13.05 10.44 -3.92
N GLN A 290 13.26 11.77 -3.87
CA GLN A 290 14.58 12.36 -3.65
C GLN A 290 15.24 11.85 -2.37
N ARG A 291 14.43 11.62 -1.33
CA ARG A 291 14.96 11.24 -0.02
C ARG A 291 15.18 9.75 0.14
N TYR A 292 14.31 8.90 -0.44
CA TYR A 292 14.26 7.48 -0.11
C TYR A 292 14.45 6.53 -1.30
N ALA A 293 14.44 7.04 -2.53
CA ALA A 293 14.46 6.19 -3.71
C ALA A 293 15.55 6.55 -4.75
N LEU A 294 16.53 7.41 -4.42
CA LEU A 294 17.64 7.77 -5.31
C LEU A 294 18.96 7.04 -5.00
N HIS A 295 19.07 6.30 -3.92
CA HIS A 295 20.36 5.80 -3.42
C HIS A 295 21.05 4.70 -4.25
N ASP A 296 20.47 4.23 -5.39
CA ASP A 296 21.06 3.15 -6.19
C ASP A 296 21.90 3.58 -7.39
N THR A 297 22.03 4.87 -7.70
CA THR A 297 22.76 5.30 -8.91
C THR A 297 24.25 5.55 -8.68
N GLU A 298 24.73 5.71 -7.47
CA GLU A 298 26.15 5.99 -7.21
C GLU A 298 27.00 4.73 -7.01
N ASN A 299 26.46 3.61 -6.55
CA ASN A 299 27.24 2.39 -6.34
C ASN A 299 27.50 1.56 -7.60
N GLN A 300 26.74 1.74 -8.68
CA GLN A 300 27.02 1.01 -9.94
C GLN A 300 28.10 1.67 -10.81
N ASN A 301 28.43 2.94 -10.58
CA ASN A 301 29.50 3.63 -11.31
C ASN A 301 30.88 3.43 -10.68
N SER A 302 30.99 2.98 -9.43
CA SER A 302 32.27 2.69 -8.78
C SER A 302 32.83 1.32 -9.14
N GLU A 303 32.00 0.33 -9.48
CA GLU A 303 32.47 -1.01 -9.87
C GLU A 303 32.89 -1.10 -11.36
N GLN A 304 32.49 -0.15 -12.22
CA GLN A 304 32.94 -0.13 -13.62
C GLN A 304 34.26 0.63 -13.87
N THR A 305 34.76 1.35 -12.88
CA THR A 305 36.00 2.12 -13.03
C THR A 305 37.26 1.41 -12.46
N GLU A 306 37.11 0.31 -11.73
CA GLU A 306 38.29 -0.47 -11.23
C GLU A 306 38.73 -1.63 -12.14
N GLY A 307 38.07 -1.83 -13.29
CA GLY A 307 38.34 -2.95 -14.20
C GLY A 307 39.28 -2.66 -15.39
N VAL A 308 39.83 -1.45 -15.51
CA VAL A 308 40.73 -1.10 -16.64
C VAL A 308 41.99 -0.41 -16.13
N ALA A 309 42.85 -1.20 -15.48
CA ALA A 309 44.27 -0.88 -15.39
C ALA A 309 45.03 -2.14 -15.02
N THR A 310 45.40 -2.96 -16.02
CA THR A 310 46.70 -3.68 -16.12
C THR A 310 46.69 -4.63 -17.31
N VAL A 311 47.22 -4.24 -18.41
CA VAL A 311 48.15 -5.02 -19.23
C VAL A 311 49.09 -4.02 -19.90
#